data_0fb16a3a9e5fd9b00c5c6a80bd6ac490
#
_entry.id   0fb16a3a9e5fd9b00c5c6a80bd6ac490
#
_cell.length_a   1.000
_cell.length_b   1.000
_cell.length_c   1.000
_cell.angle_alpha   90.00
_cell.angle_beta   90.00
_cell.angle_gamma   90.00
#
_symmetry.space_group_name_H-M   'P 1'
#
loop_
_entity.id
_entity.type
_entity.pdbx_description
1 polymer ?
#
loop_
_entity_poly.entity_id
_entity_poly.type
_entity_poly.pdbx_seq_one_letter_code
_entity_poly.pdbx_strand_id
1 'polypeptide(L)'
;MKTNAIMILLILLAGTAQARSPSPANAELYFISPRDGAVVENPVTVQFGLKNMGVAPAGVDIENTGHHHLLIDTDLPPLDRPVPKDEHHRHFGKGDTETTLVLSPGKHTLQLLLGDFAHIPHDPPVISKKITITVK
;
A
#
# COMPACT_ATOMS: atom_id res chain seq x y z
N MET A 1 56.36 -24.07 22.31
CA MET A 1 55.58 -23.37 21.28
C MET A 1 54.12 -23.35 21.71
N LYS A 2 53.60 -22.16 22.07
CA LYS A 2 52.21 -22.01 22.53
C LYS A 2 51.40 -21.58 21.29
N THR A 3 50.53 -22.41 20.76
CA THR A 3 49.62 -22.10 19.68
C THR A 3 48.38 -21.39 20.25
N ASN A 4 48.28 -20.08 19.98
CA ASN A 4 47.07 -19.31 20.31
C ASN A 4 46.01 -19.61 19.25
N ALA A 5 45.00 -20.34 19.63
CA ALA A 5 43.76 -20.50 18.79
C ALA A 5 42.93 -19.22 18.93
N ILE A 6 42.85 -18.46 17.85
CA ILE A 6 41.95 -17.30 17.76
C ILE A 6 40.56 -17.87 17.42
N MET A 7 39.68 -17.81 18.41
CA MET A 7 38.27 -18.18 18.24
C MET A 7 37.54 -17.00 17.58
N ILE A 8 37.25 -17.09 16.28
CA ILE A 8 36.45 -16.09 15.56
C ILE A 8 35.00 -16.31 15.94
N LEU A 9 34.44 -15.43 16.75
CA LEU A 9 33.03 -15.43 17.08
C LEU A 9 32.26 -14.84 15.87
N LEU A 10 31.61 -15.71 15.08
CA LEU A 10 30.71 -15.32 14.01
C LEU A 10 29.40 -14.82 14.68
N ILE A 11 29.22 -13.50 14.75
CA ILE A 11 27.96 -12.91 15.16
C ILE A 11 27.02 -12.98 13.95
N LEU A 12 26.11 -13.97 13.95
CA LEU A 12 24.98 -13.97 13.04
C LEU A 12 24.06 -12.80 13.44
N LEU A 13 24.09 -11.71 12.67
CA LEU A 13 23.01 -10.73 12.72
C LEU A 13 21.76 -11.38 12.12
N ALA A 14 20.94 -11.97 12.96
CA ALA A 14 19.57 -12.31 12.60
C ALA A 14 18.83 -10.99 12.43
N GLY A 15 18.63 -10.55 11.18
CA GLY A 15 17.75 -9.45 10.87
C GLY A 15 16.35 -9.79 11.37
N THR A 16 15.86 -9.06 12.38
CA THR A 16 14.48 -9.20 12.84
C THR A 16 13.57 -8.69 11.72
N ALA A 17 12.89 -9.61 11.03
CA ALA A 17 11.79 -9.24 10.14
C ALA A 17 10.76 -8.50 11.01
N GLN A 18 10.45 -7.25 10.66
CA GLN A 18 9.42 -6.49 11.37
C GLN A 18 8.08 -7.16 11.17
N ALA A 19 7.39 -7.49 12.26
CA ALA A 19 6.05 -8.07 12.19
C ALA A 19 5.11 -7.05 11.53
N ARG A 20 4.31 -7.52 10.57
CA ARG A 20 3.29 -6.71 9.90
C ARG A 20 2.17 -6.38 10.89
N SER A 21 1.63 -5.16 10.78
CA SER A 21 0.48 -4.75 11.59
C SER A 21 -0.74 -5.63 11.27
N PRO A 22 -1.49 -6.12 12.28
CA PRO A 22 -2.69 -6.90 12.01
C PRO A 22 -3.80 -6.04 11.43
N SER A 23 -4.72 -6.66 10.69
CA SER A 23 -5.96 -6.04 10.25
C SER A 23 -7.17 -6.88 10.62
N PRO A 24 -8.36 -6.27 10.84
CA PRO A 24 -9.58 -7.03 11.05
C PRO A 24 -9.93 -7.90 9.84
N ALA A 25 -10.45 -9.11 10.08
CA ALA A 25 -10.84 -10.02 8.99
C ALA A 25 -11.96 -9.46 8.09
N ASN A 26 -12.75 -8.51 8.59
CA ASN A 26 -13.83 -7.84 7.86
C ASN A 26 -13.44 -6.48 7.29
N ALA A 27 -12.15 -6.13 7.30
CA ALA A 27 -11.67 -4.91 6.64
C ALA A 27 -11.96 -4.96 5.14
N GLU A 28 -12.50 -3.87 4.60
CA GLU A 28 -12.87 -3.77 3.20
C GLU A 28 -12.34 -2.46 2.61
N LEU A 29 -11.54 -2.57 1.56
CA LEU A 29 -10.99 -1.45 0.80
C LEU A 29 -11.58 -1.47 -0.61
N TYR A 30 -12.11 -0.34 -1.08
CA TYR A 30 -12.83 -0.28 -2.34
C TYR A 30 -12.75 1.10 -2.98
N PHE A 31 -13.08 1.19 -4.26
CA PHE A 31 -13.27 2.46 -4.95
C PHE A 31 -14.72 2.94 -4.77
N ILE A 32 -14.89 4.15 -4.28
CA ILE A 32 -16.17 4.86 -4.33
C ILE A 32 -16.40 5.33 -5.77
N SER A 33 -15.36 5.89 -6.39
CA SER A 33 -15.34 6.36 -7.76
C SER A 33 -13.88 6.34 -8.30
N PRO A 34 -13.65 6.06 -9.59
CA PRO A 34 -14.60 5.56 -10.58
C PRO A 34 -14.99 4.09 -10.33
N ARG A 35 -16.00 3.61 -11.04
CA ARG A 35 -16.39 2.20 -11.06
C ARG A 35 -15.57 1.44 -12.09
N ASP A 36 -15.44 0.13 -11.88
CA ASP A 36 -14.83 -0.76 -12.85
C ASP A 36 -15.55 -0.66 -14.21
N GLY A 37 -14.78 -0.53 -15.30
CA GLY A 37 -15.29 -0.35 -16.65
C GLY A 37 -15.70 1.08 -17.02
N ALA A 38 -15.55 2.04 -16.13
CA ALA A 38 -15.94 3.43 -16.40
C ALA A 38 -15.12 4.05 -17.53
N VAL A 39 -15.77 4.88 -18.33
CA VAL A 39 -15.14 5.80 -19.28
C VAL A 39 -15.12 7.17 -18.66
N VAL A 40 -13.96 7.74 -18.54
CA VAL A 40 -13.72 9.00 -17.80
C VAL A 40 -12.95 10.00 -18.63
N GLU A 41 -12.95 11.23 -18.19
CA GLU A 41 -12.18 12.33 -18.77
C GLU A 41 -11.20 12.90 -17.77
N ASN A 42 -10.08 13.45 -18.26
CA ASN A 42 -9.15 14.17 -17.40
C ASN A 42 -9.71 15.54 -16.95
N PRO A 43 -9.44 15.98 -15.73
CA PRO A 43 -8.76 15.25 -14.65
C PRO A 43 -9.69 14.19 -14.03
N VAL A 44 -9.14 13.02 -13.73
CA VAL A 44 -9.89 11.89 -13.15
C VAL A 44 -9.89 12.00 -11.63
N THR A 45 -11.06 12.17 -11.02
CA THR A 45 -11.20 12.13 -9.56
C THR A 45 -11.36 10.69 -9.11
N VAL A 46 -10.53 10.26 -8.17
CA VAL A 46 -10.55 8.91 -7.59
C VAL A 46 -10.82 9.02 -6.10
N GLN A 47 -11.89 8.38 -5.63
CA GLN A 47 -12.30 8.37 -4.23
C GLN A 47 -12.18 6.98 -3.64
N PHE A 48 -11.59 6.89 -2.45
CA PHE A 48 -11.27 5.64 -1.77
C PHE A 48 -12.26 5.38 -0.63
N GLY A 49 -12.70 4.15 -0.51
CA GLY A 49 -13.57 3.69 0.58
C GLY A 49 -12.86 2.68 1.46
N LEU A 50 -13.05 2.79 2.78
CA LEU A 50 -12.53 1.87 3.77
C LEU A 50 -13.62 1.58 4.81
N LYS A 51 -13.90 0.29 5.06
CA LYS A 51 -14.82 -0.16 6.11
C LYS A 51 -14.08 -0.97 7.15
N ASN A 52 -14.54 -0.88 8.38
CA ASN A 52 -14.08 -1.63 9.55
C ASN A 52 -12.61 -1.37 9.92
N MET A 53 -12.03 -0.32 9.39
CA MET A 53 -10.74 0.26 9.77
C MET A 53 -10.82 1.78 9.67
N GLY A 54 -9.89 2.45 10.33
CA GLY A 54 -9.73 3.90 10.25
C GLY A 54 -8.58 4.32 9.33
N VAL A 55 -8.62 5.56 8.87
CA VAL A 55 -7.51 6.20 8.17
C VAL A 55 -6.68 6.98 9.19
N ALA A 56 -5.37 6.78 9.19
CA ALA A 56 -4.43 7.57 9.98
C ALA A 56 -3.25 7.98 9.11
N PRO A 57 -2.64 9.14 9.35
CA PRO A 57 -1.44 9.56 8.62
C PRO A 57 -0.29 8.58 8.79
N ALA A 58 0.62 8.54 7.82
CA ALA A 58 1.89 7.84 7.94
C ALA A 58 2.65 8.27 9.21
N GLY A 59 3.29 7.32 9.88
CA GLY A 59 3.99 7.55 11.14
C GLY A 59 3.11 7.52 12.39
N VAL A 60 1.79 7.47 12.25
CA VAL A 60 0.84 7.37 13.37
C VAL A 60 0.46 5.91 13.58
N ASP A 61 0.99 5.31 14.65
CA ASP A 61 0.76 3.91 14.99
C ASP A 61 -0.46 3.78 15.90
N ILE A 62 -1.63 3.59 15.28
CA ILE A 62 -2.90 3.34 15.94
C ILE A 62 -3.45 2.02 15.43
N GLU A 63 -3.89 1.15 16.35
CA GLU A 63 -4.49 -0.14 16.02
C GLU A 63 -5.66 -0.01 15.03
N ASN A 64 -5.74 -0.91 14.06
CA ASN A 64 -6.79 -0.94 13.03
C ASN A 64 -6.89 0.33 12.20
N THR A 65 -5.76 0.97 11.94
CA THR A 65 -5.67 2.13 11.04
C THR A 65 -4.59 1.94 10.00
N GLY A 66 -4.68 2.72 8.94
CA GLY A 66 -3.67 2.77 7.89
C GLY A 66 -3.91 3.94 6.97
N HIS A 67 -3.08 4.07 5.95
CA HIS A 67 -3.23 5.08 4.92
C HIS A 67 -3.21 4.47 3.52
N HIS A 68 -3.87 5.14 2.60
CA HIS A 68 -4.06 4.64 1.24
C HIS A 68 -2.78 4.74 0.39
N HIS A 69 -2.60 3.71 -0.44
CA HIS A 69 -1.72 3.71 -1.60
C HIS A 69 -2.55 3.35 -2.83
N LEU A 70 -2.32 4.04 -3.94
CA LEU A 70 -2.98 3.79 -5.22
C LEU A 70 -1.96 3.25 -6.21
N LEU A 71 -2.22 2.05 -6.71
CA LEU A 71 -1.45 1.38 -7.74
C LEU A 71 -2.05 1.71 -9.10
N ILE A 72 -1.23 2.22 -10.02
CA ILE A 72 -1.64 2.64 -11.36
C ILE A 72 -0.84 1.84 -12.38
N ASP A 73 -1.52 1.03 -13.20
CA ASP A 73 -0.90 0.23 -14.27
C ASP A 73 0.23 -0.69 -13.78
N THR A 74 0.08 -1.22 -12.58
CA THR A 74 1.06 -2.14 -11.99
C THR A 74 0.39 -3.21 -11.16
N ASP A 75 1.11 -4.28 -10.87
CA ASP A 75 0.69 -5.35 -9.97
C ASP A 75 1.02 -5.01 -8.50
N LEU A 76 0.50 -5.84 -7.59
CA LEU A 76 0.79 -5.71 -6.17
C LEU A 76 2.29 -5.83 -5.91
N PRO A 77 2.87 -4.92 -5.13
CA PRO A 77 4.25 -5.05 -4.68
C PRO A 77 4.38 -6.18 -3.65
N PRO A 78 5.61 -6.56 -3.24
CA PRO A 78 5.79 -7.43 -2.08
C PRO A 78 5.06 -6.88 -0.85
N LEU A 79 4.34 -7.75 -0.15
CA LEU A 79 3.47 -7.36 0.97
C LEU A 79 4.18 -7.39 2.34
N ASP A 80 5.44 -7.78 2.40
CA ASP A 80 6.25 -7.93 3.60
C ASP A 80 7.22 -6.76 3.87
N ARG A 81 7.11 -5.72 3.08
CA ARG A 81 7.99 -4.53 3.14
C ARG A 81 7.24 -3.26 2.74
N PRO A 82 7.82 -2.08 2.95
CA PRO A 82 7.19 -0.82 2.58
C PRO A 82 6.80 -0.77 1.09
N VAL A 83 5.60 -0.27 0.83
CA VAL A 83 5.10 -0.03 -0.53
C VAL A 83 6.03 0.96 -1.23
N PRO A 84 6.46 0.71 -2.47
CA PRO A 84 7.24 1.68 -3.25
C PRO A 84 6.51 3.01 -3.40
N LYS A 85 7.28 4.08 -3.65
CA LYS A 85 6.74 5.41 -3.97
C LYS A 85 7.34 5.86 -5.30
N ASP A 86 6.56 5.80 -6.35
CA ASP A 86 6.93 6.17 -7.71
C ASP A 86 5.69 6.56 -8.54
N GLU A 87 5.82 6.67 -9.85
CA GLU A 87 4.72 7.03 -10.74
C GLU A 87 3.57 6.02 -10.77
N HIS A 88 3.84 4.74 -10.48
CA HIS A 88 2.87 3.67 -10.42
C HIS A 88 2.33 3.39 -9.02
N HIS A 89 2.97 3.95 -8.00
CA HIS A 89 2.63 3.76 -6.59
C HIS A 89 2.45 5.13 -5.92
N ARG A 90 1.22 5.62 -5.90
CA ARG A 90 0.89 6.90 -5.26
C ARG A 90 0.64 6.71 -3.78
N HIS A 91 1.24 7.56 -2.98
CA HIS A 91 1.23 7.50 -1.53
C HIS A 91 0.43 8.67 -0.94
N PHE A 92 -0.50 8.37 -0.02
CA PHE A 92 -1.39 9.34 0.62
C PHE A 92 -1.12 9.41 2.13
N GLY A 93 0.12 9.72 2.49
CA GLY A 93 0.63 9.70 3.86
C GLY A 93 0.04 10.76 4.79
N LYS A 94 -0.72 11.72 4.29
CA LYS A 94 -1.47 12.69 5.12
C LYS A 94 -2.84 12.18 5.55
N GLY A 95 -3.27 11.01 5.04
CA GLY A 95 -4.58 10.45 5.30
C GLY A 95 -5.65 10.89 4.32
N ASP A 96 -5.27 11.35 3.14
CA ASP A 96 -6.22 11.69 2.08
C ASP A 96 -7.02 10.45 1.64
N THR A 97 -8.31 10.66 1.33
CA THR A 97 -9.25 9.62 0.89
C THR A 97 -9.71 9.82 -0.55
N GLU A 98 -9.14 10.80 -1.23
CA GLU A 98 -9.38 11.07 -2.65
C GLU A 98 -8.16 11.73 -3.29
N THR A 99 -8.09 11.65 -4.60
CA THR A 99 -7.08 12.31 -5.41
C THR A 99 -7.62 12.64 -6.79
N THR A 100 -6.90 13.52 -7.48
CA THR A 100 -7.16 13.83 -8.89
C THR A 100 -5.94 13.45 -9.70
N LEU A 101 -6.15 12.68 -10.78
CA LEU A 101 -5.11 12.18 -11.67
C LEU A 101 -5.27 12.77 -13.07
N VAL A 102 -4.15 12.97 -13.75
CA VAL A 102 -4.10 13.19 -15.20
C VAL A 102 -3.40 11.97 -15.80
N LEU A 103 -4.15 11.19 -16.58
CA LEU A 103 -3.68 9.98 -17.23
C LEU A 103 -3.72 10.12 -18.75
N SER A 104 -2.85 9.39 -19.44
CA SER A 104 -2.90 9.33 -20.90
C SER A 104 -4.23 8.75 -21.40
N PRO A 105 -4.69 9.11 -22.61
CA PRO A 105 -5.86 8.45 -23.20
C PRO A 105 -5.64 6.94 -23.33
N GLY A 106 -6.70 6.16 -23.08
CA GLY A 106 -6.69 4.71 -23.18
C GLY A 106 -7.04 4.01 -21.88
N LYS A 107 -6.79 2.71 -21.82
CA LYS A 107 -7.09 1.86 -20.67
C LYS A 107 -6.02 1.98 -19.60
N HIS A 108 -6.46 2.08 -18.35
CA HIS A 108 -5.61 2.07 -17.15
C HIS A 108 -6.20 1.14 -16.11
N THR A 109 -5.34 0.50 -15.33
CA THR A 109 -5.76 -0.26 -14.14
C THR A 109 -5.48 0.55 -12.88
N LEU A 110 -6.39 0.46 -11.92
CA LEU A 110 -6.26 1.07 -10.60
C LEU A 110 -6.51 0.01 -9.53
N GLN A 111 -5.72 0.02 -8.47
CA GLN A 111 -5.93 -0.84 -7.30
C GLN A 111 -5.49 -0.12 -6.03
N LEU A 112 -6.26 -0.28 -4.94
CA LEU A 112 -5.91 0.28 -3.65
C LEU A 112 -5.23 -0.76 -2.77
N LEU A 113 -4.25 -0.30 -1.99
CA LEU A 113 -3.54 -1.08 -0.99
C LEU A 113 -3.39 -0.20 0.26
N LEU A 114 -3.77 -0.72 1.43
CA LEU A 114 -3.62 0.00 2.68
C LEU A 114 -2.25 -0.32 3.30
N GLY A 115 -1.50 0.70 3.68
CA GLY A 115 -0.25 0.59 4.41
C GLY A 115 -0.42 1.01 5.88
N ASP A 116 0.32 0.40 6.76
CA ASP A 116 0.40 0.77 8.17
C ASP A 116 1.25 2.04 8.38
N PHE A 117 1.51 2.42 9.62
CA PHE A 117 2.31 3.61 9.97
C PHE A 117 3.71 3.62 9.32
N ALA A 118 4.27 2.45 9.01
CA ALA A 118 5.57 2.27 8.37
C ALA A 118 5.47 1.98 6.86
N HIS A 119 4.30 2.20 6.24
CA HIS A 119 4.00 1.92 4.83
C HIS A 119 3.99 0.42 4.47
N ILE A 120 3.97 -0.46 5.45
CA ILE A 120 3.96 -1.91 5.22
C ILE A 120 2.50 -2.38 5.13
N PRO A 121 2.13 -3.18 4.11
CA PRO A 121 0.81 -3.76 4.05
C PRO A 121 0.47 -4.60 5.28
N HIS A 122 -0.75 -4.50 5.78
CA HIS A 122 -1.24 -5.27 6.92
C HIS A 122 -1.25 -6.78 6.65
N ASP A 123 -1.37 -7.56 7.72
CA ASP A 123 -1.58 -9.01 7.67
C ASP A 123 -2.83 -9.40 8.49
N PRO A 124 -3.92 -9.89 7.84
CA PRO A 124 -4.12 -10.04 6.39
C PRO A 124 -4.04 -8.73 5.60
N PRO A 125 -3.60 -8.76 4.33
CA PRO A 125 -3.50 -7.53 3.54
C PRO A 125 -4.88 -6.94 3.23
N VAL A 126 -4.97 -5.62 3.28
CA VAL A 126 -6.19 -4.87 2.97
C VAL A 126 -6.05 -4.27 1.58
N ILE A 127 -6.68 -4.92 0.61
CA ILE A 127 -6.50 -4.69 -0.82
C ILE A 127 -7.86 -4.58 -1.49
N SER A 128 -8.04 -3.61 -2.38
CA SER A 128 -9.25 -3.52 -3.21
C SER A 128 -9.21 -4.50 -4.39
N LYS A 129 -10.36 -4.68 -5.02
CA LYS A 129 -10.39 -5.22 -6.38
C LYS A 129 -9.60 -4.28 -7.31
N LYS A 130 -8.90 -4.87 -8.28
CA LYS A 130 -8.31 -4.11 -9.40
C LYS A 130 -9.44 -3.73 -10.35
N ILE A 131 -9.55 -2.44 -10.67
CA ILE A 131 -10.51 -1.93 -11.65
C ILE A 131 -9.79 -1.49 -12.92
N THR A 132 -10.51 -1.48 -14.03
CA THR A 132 -10.05 -0.95 -15.31
C THR A 132 -10.93 0.23 -15.69
N ILE A 133 -10.31 1.35 -16.04
CA ILE A 133 -10.96 2.55 -16.58
C ILE A 133 -10.44 2.85 -17.98
N THR A 134 -11.21 3.60 -18.74
CA THR A 134 -10.78 4.13 -20.04
C THR A 134 -10.84 5.64 -20.00
N VAL A 135 -9.71 6.29 -20.25
CA VAL A 135 -9.60 7.74 -20.35
C VAL A 135 -9.79 8.15 -21.81
N LYS A 136 -10.70 9.10 -22.06
CA LYS A 136 -10.94 9.68 -23.37
C LYS A 136 -9.88 10.71 -23.77
#